data_bf093ccaba139442d55c65426ad8526d
#
_entry.id   bf093ccaba139442d55c65426ad8526d
#
_cell.length_a   1.000
_cell.length_b   1.000
_cell.length_c   1.000
_cell.angle_alpha   90.00
_cell.angle_beta   90.00
_cell.angle_gamma   90.00
#
_symmetry.space_group_name_H-M   'P 1'
#
loop_
_entity.id
_entity.type
_entity.pdbx_description
1 polymer ?
#
loop_
_entity_poly.entity_id
_entity_poly.type
_entity_poly.pdbx_seq_one_letter_code
_entity_poly.pdbx_strand_id
1 'polypeptide(L)'
;EIFDLRALGAIHALLWGGCFMAALPLFRGLRGWPRYAIPLLALWIFTDASYIAYLNSLHTDTSAYIFLCWSVVLAFRIASHPSSGWGPYSALVIASLLFITAKPQHSLLGVLWCVVVFALAPNWFGRGLALVAIPIAVVLTLISVPPAERQLEIFNSIFAKLLPRSTDPENDLRALGMPAGMKSWIGSYGDQPQNNPLKNAQVVALLTPAADRNLALFYLEHPARAFEIINSDLGWPAVHRRPPFLGNYQRKNGFEPRTLARSFHWWSDLRSEAFRLARWHVWVWYAAFMAIAARRLWRTKSKTPLVALVLGAMALLALASASLGEIGETDRHLWLFHVMTDLTLVIGAVWCGAQSLHLGRMSPER
;
A
#
# COMPACT_ATOMS: atom_id res chain seq x y z
N GLU A 1 22.87 20.32 16.89
CA GLU A 1 21.61 20.83 16.28
C GLU A 1 20.48 19.85 16.53
N ILE A 2 19.30 20.35 16.96
CA ILE A 2 18.11 19.53 17.19
C ILE A 2 17.20 19.64 15.94
N PHE A 3 16.94 18.52 15.29
CA PHE A 3 16.03 18.48 14.15
C PHE A 3 14.58 18.67 14.63
N ASP A 4 13.88 19.68 14.12
CA ASP A 4 12.48 19.93 14.46
C ASP A 4 11.54 19.18 13.51
N LEU A 5 10.98 18.07 13.99
CA LEU A 5 10.00 17.26 13.25
C LEU A 5 8.76 18.06 12.78
N ARG A 6 8.43 19.18 13.45
CA ARG A 6 7.29 20.01 13.04
C ARG A 6 7.50 20.68 11.70
N ALA A 7 8.76 21.06 11.38
CA ALA A 7 9.10 21.61 10.07
C ALA A 7 8.87 20.57 8.96
N LEU A 8 9.32 19.33 9.18
CA LEU A 8 9.05 18.21 8.25
C LEU A 8 7.54 17.95 8.12
N GLY A 9 6.83 17.90 9.25
CA GLY A 9 5.39 17.72 9.28
C GLY A 9 4.63 18.81 8.50
N ALA A 10 5.07 20.06 8.58
CA ALA A 10 4.50 21.16 7.81
C ALA A 10 4.72 20.98 6.30
N ILE A 11 5.93 20.56 5.87
CA ILE A 11 6.22 20.26 4.46
C ILE A 11 5.32 19.11 3.96
N HIS A 12 5.22 18.03 4.72
CA HIS A 12 4.36 16.91 4.37
C HIS A 12 2.88 17.33 4.28
N ALA A 13 2.40 18.13 5.22
CA ALA A 13 1.04 18.64 5.23
C ALA A 13 0.74 19.56 4.02
N LEU A 14 1.70 20.41 3.62
CA LEU A 14 1.58 21.24 2.42
C LEU A 14 1.55 20.40 1.15
N LEU A 15 2.43 19.40 1.02
CA LEU A 15 2.43 18.48 -0.11
C LEU A 15 1.11 17.68 -0.19
N TRP A 16 0.64 17.20 0.95
CA TRP A 16 -0.62 16.45 1.02
C TRP A 16 -1.82 17.37 0.71
N GLY A 17 -1.89 18.55 1.30
CA GLY A 17 -2.94 19.55 1.03
C GLY A 17 -2.95 19.97 -0.44
N GLY A 18 -1.78 20.19 -1.04
CA GLY A 18 -1.62 20.43 -2.48
C GLY A 18 -2.18 19.31 -3.34
N CYS A 19 -1.94 18.04 -2.95
CA CYS A 19 -2.50 16.87 -3.61
C CYS A 19 -4.03 16.88 -3.55
N PHE A 20 -4.62 17.15 -2.38
CA PHE A 20 -6.07 17.24 -2.21
C PHE A 20 -6.67 18.37 -3.08
N MET A 21 -6.06 19.55 -3.08
CA MET A 21 -6.48 20.66 -3.96
C MET A 21 -6.38 20.28 -5.45
N ALA A 22 -5.33 19.56 -5.85
CA ALA A 22 -5.17 19.06 -7.21
C ALA A 22 -6.22 18.00 -7.59
N ALA A 23 -6.81 17.30 -6.61
CA ALA A 23 -7.88 16.32 -6.82
C ALA A 23 -9.25 16.96 -7.03
N LEU A 24 -9.53 18.17 -6.48
CA LEU A 24 -10.83 18.80 -6.53
C LEU A 24 -11.45 18.91 -7.94
N PRO A 25 -10.69 19.23 -9.00
CA PRO A 25 -11.23 19.23 -10.37
C PRO A 25 -11.83 17.92 -10.83
N LEU A 26 -11.36 16.77 -10.30
CA LEU A 26 -11.89 15.44 -10.66
C LEU A 26 -13.36 15.26 -10.22
N PHE A 27 -13.81 16.00 -9.22
CA PHE A 27 -15.18 15.95 -8.71
C PHE A 27 -16.13 16.92 -9.43
N ARG A 28 -15.62 17.81 -10.31
CA ARG A 28 -16.45 18.80 -11.01
C ARG A 28 -17.45 18.17 -11.97
N GLY A 29 -17.18 16.96 -12.47
CA GLY A 29 -18.10 16.20 -13.32
C GLY A 29 -19.31 15.65 -12.58
N LEU A 30 -19.31 15.62 -11.24
CA LEU A 30 -20.44 15.23 -10.42
C LEU A 30 -21.47 16.37 -10.35
N ARG A 31 -22.75 16.02 -10.27
CA ARG A 31 -23.87 16.98 -10.16
C ARG A 31 -24.63 16.75 -8.85
N GLY A 32 -25.36 17.76 -8.40
CA GLY A 32 -26.13 17.70 -7.17
C GLY A 32 -25.26 17.51 -5.93
N TRP A 33 -25.81 16.89 -4.90
CA TRP A 33 -25.13 16.68 -3.61
C TRP A 33 -23.85 15.84 -3.66
N PRO A 34 -23.67 14.82 -4.54
CA PRO A 34 -22.43 14.04 -4.62
C PRO A 34 -21.20 14.89 -4.92
N ARG A 35 -21.36 16.02 -5.63
CA ARG A 35 -20.27 16.96 -5.94
C ARG A 35 -19.59 17.52 -4.69
N TYR A 36 -20.31 17.64 -3.60
CA TYR A 36 -19.80 18.16 -2.33
C TYR A 36 -19.52 17.03 -1.34
N ALA A 37 -20.42 16.05 -1.24
CA ALA A 37 -20.30 14.97 -0.28
C ALA A 37 -19.08 14.07 -0.51
N ILE A 38 -18.73 13.77 -1.76
CA ILE A 38 -17.61 12.87 -2.06
C ILE A 38 -16.26 13.51 -1.75
N PRO A 39 -15.96 14.79 -2.11
CA PRO A 39 -14.76 15.47 -1.63
C PRO A 39 -14.70 15.59 -0.10
N LEU A 40 -15.81 15.85 0.56
CA LEU A 40 -15.89 15.90 2.04
C LEU A 40 -15.63 14.52 2.64
N LEU A 41 -16.16 13.45 2.05
CA LEU A 41 -15.85 12.07 2.44
C LEU A 41 -14.34 11.78 2.27
N ALA A 42 -13.76 12.15 1.15
CA ALA A 42 -12.32 11.98 0.92
C ALA A 42 -11.49 12.77 1.95
N LEU A 43 -11.88 14.01 2.23
CA LEU A 43 -11.24 14.82 3.26
C LEU A 43 -11.36 14.15 4.63
N TRP A 44 -12.55 13.72 5.02
CA TRP A 44 -12.80 13.05 6.30
C TRP A 44 -11.99 11.76 6.45
N ILE A 45 -11.88 10.93 5.39
CA ILE A 45 -11.06 9.72 5.36
C ILE A 45 -9.59 10.07 5.59
N PHE A 46 -9.03 10.94 4.77
CA PHE A 46 -7.60 11.20 4.72
C PHE A 46 -7.09 12.23 5.73
N THR A 47 -7.97 12.86 6.53
CA THR A 47 -7.60 13.63 7.73
C THR A 47 -7.78 12.85 9.02
N ASP A 48 -8.13 11.56 8.95
CA ASP A 48 -8.14 10.68 10.12
C ASP A 48 -6.77 10.67 10.83
N ALA A 49 -6.80 10.56 12.15
CA ALA A 49 -5.59 10.63 12.99
C ALA A 49 -4.52 9.61 12.57
N SER A 50 -4.91 8.45 12.02
CA SER A 50 -3.96 7.46 11.53
C SER A 50 -3.18 7.96 10.31
N TYR A 51 -3.77 8.78 9.44
CA TYR A 51 -3.09 9.38 8.31
C TYR A 51 -2.22 10.57 8.73
N ILE A 52 -2.77 11.45 9.56
CA ILE A 52 -2.07 12.67 10.02
C ILE A 52 -0.85 12.34 10.88
N ALA A 53 -0.91 11.26 11.67
CA ALA A 53 0.22 10.84 12.50
C ALA A 53 1.47 10.52 11.66
N TYR A 54 1.31 9.98 10.45
CA TYR A 54 2.44 9.73 9.55
C TYR A 54 3.08 11.01 9.03
N LEU A 55 2.30 12.09 8.79
CA LEU A 55 2.86 13.33 8.27
C LEU A 55 3.92 13.94 9.19
N ASN A 56 3.81 13.71 10.50
CA ASN A 56 4.76 14.19 11.50
C ASN A 56 5.75 13.09 11.92
N SER A 57 6.29 12.35 10.96
CA SER A 57 7.24 11.26 11.21
C SER A 57 8.37 11.24 10.18
N LEU A 58 9.48 10.58 10.55
CA LEU A 58 10.63 10.31 9.67
C LEU A 58 10.47 9.00 8.87
N HIS A 59 9.34 8.33 9.00
CA HIS A 59 9.11 7.08 8.27
C HIS A 59 8.99 7.33 6.77
N THR A 60 9.69 6.54 5.99
CA THR A 60 9.62 6.55 4.52
C THR A 60 8.21 6.24 3.98
N ASP A 61 7.39 5.56 4.80
CA ASP A 61 5.97 5.32 4.53
C ASP A 61 5.18 6.61 4.31
N THR A 62 5.59 7.73 4.95
CA THR A 62 4.98 9.05 4.74
C THR A 62 5.21 9.56 3.32
N SER A 63 6.43 9.50 2.84
CA SER A 63 6.79 9.89 1.47
C SER A 63 6.08 9.01 0.45
N ALA A 64 6.06 7.69 0.69
CA ALA A 64 5.33 6.75 -0.16
C ALA A 64 3.83 7.09 -0.24
N TYR A 65 3.20 7.39 0.88
CA TYR A 65 1.80 7.80 0.95
C TYR A 65 1.52 9.07 0.14
N ILE A 66 2.29 10.14 0.38
CA ILE A 66 2.10 11.42 -0.29
C ILE A 66 2.28 11.27 -1.80
N PHE A 67 3.36 10.64 -2.24
CA PHE A 67 3.66 10.51 -3.68
C PHE A 67 2.81 9.47 -4.39
N LEU A 68 2.30 8.45 -3.70
CA LEU A 68 1.24 7.58 -4.23
C LEU A 68 -0.03 8.40 -4.51
N CYS A 69 -0.48 9.21 -3.54
CA CYS A 69 -1.67 10.06 -3.72
C CYS A 69 -1.48 11.04 -4.89
N TRP A 70 -0.32 11.71 -4.99
CA TRP A 70 0.00 12.58 -6.14
C TRP A 70 -0.02 11.81 -7.45
N SER A 71 0.60 10.63 -7.50
CA SER A 71 0.63 9.79 -8.71
C SER A 71 -0.78 9.42 -9.15
N VAL A 72 -1.64 8.99 -8.22
CA VAL A 72 -3.03 8.62 -8.51
C VAL A 72 -3.84 9.82 -8.99
N VAL A 73 -3.74 10.96 -8.32
CA VAL A 73 -4.46 12.18 -8.72
C VAL A 73 -4.03 12.66 -10.11
N LEU A 74 -2.73 12.72 -10.38
CA LEU A 74 -2.18 13.11 -11.68
C LEU A 74 -2.60 12.11 -12.78
N ALA A 75 -2.55 10.81 -12.50
CA ALA A 75 -2.98 9.79 -13.45
C ALA A 75 -4.47 9.94 -13.82
N PHE A 76 -5.35 10.14 -12.84
CA PHE A 76 -6.77 10.40 -13.11
C PHE A 76 -7.01 11.70 -13.88
N ARG A 77 -6.27 12.77 -13.56
CA ARG A 77 -6.38 14.05 -14.30
C ARG A 77 -5.96 13.89 -15.76
N ILE A 78 -4.83 13.24 -16.03
CA ILE A 78 -4.37 12.99 -17.41
C ILE A 78 -5.35 12.05 -18.14
N ALA A 79 -5.81 10.99 -17.48
CA ALA A 79 -6.77 10.06 -18.06
C ALA A 79 -8.12 10.71 -18.41
N SER A 80 -8.54 11.73 -17.63
CA SER A 80 -9.78 12.49 -17.85
C SER A 80 -9.61 13.59 -18.88
N HIS A 81 -8.39 14.07 -19.12
CA HIS A 81 -8.06 15.13 -20.09
C HIS A 81 -6.88 14.71 -20.98
N PRO A 82 -7.14 13.91 -22.04
CA PRO A 82 -6.10 13.33 -22.89
C PRO A 82 -5.20 14.38 -23.62
N SER A 83 -5.64 15.64 -23.70
CA SER A 83 -4.85 16.75 -24.24
C SER A 83 -3.80 17.30 -23.29
N SER A 84 -3.66 16.69 -22.11
CA SER A 84 -2.61 17.05 -21.13
C SER A 84 -1.23 16.87 -21.78
N GLY A 85 -0.47 17.96 -21.83
CA GLY A 85 0.88 17.94 -22.43
C GLY A 85 1.93 17.31 -21.53
N TRP A 86 3.21 17.59 -21.84
CA TRP A 86 4.36 17.07 -21.10
C TRP A 86 4.43 17.49 -19.64
N GLY A 87 3.94 18.67 -19.25
CA GLY A 87 4.01 19.15 -17.87
C GLY A 87 3.33 18.21 -16.86
N PRO A 88 2.02 17.93 -17.00
CA PRO A 88 1.34 16.97 -16.14
C PRO A 88 1.93 15.56 -16.19
N TYR A 89 2.38 15.12 -17.37
CA TYR A 89 3.01 13.80 -17.52
C TYR A 89 4.34 13.70 -16.79
N SER A 90 5.21 14.71 -16.90
CA SER A 90 6.49 14.76 -16.18
C SER A 90 6.26 14.78 -14.66
N ALA A 91 5.25 15.52 -14.18
CA ALA A 91 4.86 15.50 -12.78
C ALA A 91 4.40 14.11 -12.32
N LEU A 92 3.63 13.38 -13.17
CA LEU A 92 3.25 11.99 -12.90
C LEU A 92 4.48 11.08 -12.79
N VAL A 93 5.42 11.18 -13.74
CA VAL A 93 6.65 10.37 -13.72
C VAL A 93 7.45 10.66 -12.45
N ILE A 94 7.68 11.93 -12.10
CA ILE A 94 8.42 12.32 -10.89
C ILE A 94 7.73 11.80 -9.63
N ALA A 95 6.41 12.01 -9.48
CA ALA A 95 5.67 11.50 -8.33
C ALA A 95 5.74 9.97 -8.24
N SER A 96 5.67 9.28 -9.39
CA SER A 96 5.79 7.82 -9.45
C SER A 96 7.17 7.33 -9.03
N LEU A 97 8.24 7.99 -9.48
CA LEU A 97 9.61 7.65 -9.07
C LEU A 97 9.81 7.86 -7.58
N LEU A 98 9.36 9.00 -7.03
CA LEU A 98 9.45 9.29 -5.60
C LEU A 98 8.64 8.30 -4.74
N PHE A 99 7.49 7.83 -5.24
CA PHE A 99 6.71 6.76 -4.60
C PHE A 99 7.47 5.43 -4.58
N ILE A 100 7.99 5.01 -5.74
CA ILE A 100 8.64 3.70 -5.93
C ILE A 100 9.93 3.61 -5.12
N THR A 101 10.72 4.70 -5.09
CA THR A 101 12.01 4.75 -4.39
C THR A 101 11.91 5.04 -2.90
N ALA A 102 10.71 5.34 -2.38
CA ALA A 102 10.54 5.65 -0.97
C ALA A 102 10.87 4.46 -0.05
N LYS A 103 10.57 3.22 -0.48
CA LYS A 103 10.82 2.01 0.31
C LYS A 103 10.92 0.79 -0.61
N PRO A 104 11.86 -0.16 -0.36
CA PRO A 104 12.04 -1.35 -1.20
C PRO A 104 10.77 -2.18 -1.38
N GLN A 105 9.99 -2.37 -0.32
CA GLN A 105 8.71 -3.07 -0.36
C GLN A 105 7.72 -2.48 -1.39
N HIS A 106 7.76 -1.16 -1.60
CA HIS A 106 6.86 -0.45 -2.52
C HIS A 106 7.35 -0.50 -3.96
N SER A 107 8.62 -0.81 -4.19
CA SER A 107 9.20 -0.83 -5.53
C SER A 107 8.52 -1.85 -6.45
N LEU A 108 8.10 -3.00 -5.92
CA LEU A 108 7.36 -4.01 -6.68
C LEU A 108 6.02 -3.48 -7.22
N LEU A 109 5.37 -2.56 -6.51
CA LEU A 109 4.15 -1.90 -6.97
C LEU A 109 4.41 -1.06 -8.23
N GLY A 110 5.64 -0.55 -8.36
CA GLY A 110 6.10 0.21 -9.53
C GLY A 110 6.00 -0.57 -10.83
N VAL A 111 6.16 -1.88 -10.80
CA VAL A 111 6.01 -2.74 -12.00
C VAL A 111 4.59 -2.64 -12.55
N LEU A 112 3.58 -2.74 -11.69
CA LEU A 112 2.18 -2.56 -12.09
C LEU A 112 1.90 -1.10 -12.47
N TRP A 113 2.43 -0.14 -11.71
CA TRP A 113 2.21 1.28 -11.98
C TRP A 113 2.84 1.75 -13.29
N CYS A 114 3.91 1.09 -13.76
CA CYS A 114 4.53 1.34 -15.07
C CYS A 114 3.50 1.22 -16.20
N VAL A 115 2.52 0.30 -16.11
CA VAL A 115 1.44 0.15 -17.10
C VAL A 115 0.61 1.43 -17.22
N VAL A 116 0.32 2.08 -16.09
CA VAL A 116 -0.44 3.35 -16.07
C VAL A 116 0.38 4.47 -16.70
N VAL A 117 1.64 4.64 -16.25
CA VAL A 117 2.52 5.71 -16.74
C VAL A 117 2.76 5.55 -18.25
N PHE A 118 2.99 4.33 -18.72
CA PHE A 118 3.12 4.00 -20.15
C PHE A 118 1.84 4.32 -20.93
N ALA A 119 0.68 3.89 -20.43
CA ALA A 119 -0.60 4.10 -21.11
C ALA A 119 -1.00 5.58 -21.21
N LEU A 120 -0.58 6.39 -20.22
CA LEU A 120 -0.89 7.83 -20.17
C LEU A 120 0.14 8.71 -20.88
N ALA A 121 1.23 8.14 -21.39
CA ALA A 121 2.28 8.89 -22.08
C ALA A 121 1.73 9.65 -23.30
N PRO A 122 2.16 10.90 -23.51
CA PRO A 122 1.66 11.75 -24.59
C PRO A 122 2.14 11.29 -25.97
N ASN A 123 3.26 10.59 -26.04
CA ASN A 123 3.85 10.08 -27.28
C ASN A 123 4.78 8.88 -27.03
N TRP A 124 5.43 8.37 -28.08
CA TRP A 124 6.34 7.22 -28.00
C TRP A 124 7.56 7.47 -27.12
N PHE A 125 8.10 8.70 -27.09
CA PHE A 125 9.23 9.06 -26.23
C PHE A 125 8.83 8.96 -24.74
N GLY A 126 7.65 9.46 -24.37
CA GLY A 126 7.12 9.30 -23.01
C GLY A 126 6.93 7.83 -22.62
N ARG A 127 6.50 6.96 -23.57
CA ARG A 127 6.42 5.52 -23.36
C ARG A 127 7.78 4.90 -23.11
N GLY A 128 8.78 5.27 -23.91
CA GLY A 128 10.16 4.85 -23.70
C GLY A 128 10.69 5.29 -22.33
N LEU A 129 10.43 6.54 -21.95
CA LEU A 129 10.80 7.05 -20.61
C LEU A 129 10.16 6.20 -19.49
N ALA A 130 8.88 5.86 -19.58
CA ALA A 130 8.21 5.01 -18.58
C ALA A 130 8.85 3.62 -18.48
N LEU A 131 9.13 2.98 -19.62
CA LEU A 131 9.73 1.64 -19.69
C LEU A 131 11.19 1.58 -19.25
N VAL A 132 11.89 2.71 -19.19
CA VAL A 132 13.27 2.78 -18.73
C VAL A 132 13.37 3.29 -17.31
N ALA A 133 12.77 4.44 -17.00
CA ALA A 133 12.96 5.09 -15.72
C ALA A 133 12.34 4.31 -14.56
N ILE A 134 11.13 3.74 -14.75
CA ILE A 134 10.46 3.01 -13.68
C ILE A 134 11.15 1.68 -13.36
N PRO A 135 11.44 0.79 -14.33
CA PRO A 135 12.19 -0.43 -14.05
C PRO A 135 13.58 -0.17 -13.45
N ILE A 136 14.30 0.85 -13.92
CA ILE A 136 15.58 1.24 -13.33
C ILE A 136 15.39 1.65 -11.86
N ALA A 137 14.40 2.48 -11.55
CA ALA A 137 14.10 2.87 -10.17
C ALA A 137 13.76 1.66 -9.29
N VAL A 138 12.96 0.72 -9.79
CA VAL A 138 12.64 -0.55 -9.11
C VAL A 138 13.92 -1.33 -8.81
N VAL A 139 14.75 -1.57 -9.82
CA VAL A 139 16.00 -2.34 -9.65
C VAL A 139 16.94 -1.66 -8.68
N LEU A 140 17.19 -0.35 -8.85
CA LEU A 140 18.07 0.40 -7.95
C LEU A 140 17.59 0.37 -6.51
N THR A 141 16.28 0.47 -6.28
CA THR A 141 15.71 0.40 -4.92
C THR A 141 15.88 -1.00 -4.32
N LEU A 142 15.65 -2.06 -5.09
CA LEU A 142 15.81 -3.44 -4.61
C LEU A 142 17.27 -3.79 -4.30
N ILE A 143 18.22 -3.33 -5.11
CA ILE A 143 19.66 -3.59 -4.85
C ILE A 143 20.23 -2.72 -3.73
N SER A 144 19.56 -1.62 -3.37
CA SER A 144 19.99 -0.74 -2.27
C SER A 144 19.69 -1.30 -0.87
N VAL A 145 18.90 -2.38 -0.77
CA VAL A 145 18.59 -3.03 0.51
C VAL A 145 19.88 -3.57 1.15
N PRO A 146 20.23 -3.15 2.38
CA PRO A 146 21.39 -3.69 3.07
C PRO A 146 21.27 -5.21 3.25
N PRO A 147 22.36 -5.98 3.09
CA PRO A 147 22.33 -7.44 3.26
C PRO A 147 21.76 -7.90 4.59
N ALA A 148 22.08 -7.19 5.68
CA ALA A 148 21.59 -7.51 7.02
C ALA A 148 20.06 -7.35 7.14
N GLU A 149 19.48 -6.33 6.51
CA GLU A 149 18.04 -6.12 6.48
C GLU A 149 17.35 -7.23 5.68
N ARG A 150 17.87 -7.57 4.50
CA ARG A 150 17.36 -8.69 3.70
C ARG A 150 17.44 -10.02 4.46
N GLN A 151 18.53 -10.29 5.16
CA GLN A 151 18.67 -11.49 5.99
C GLN A 151 17.64 -11.55 7.11
N LEU A 152 17.38 -10.42 7.75
CA LEU A 152 16.35 -10.29 8.79
C LEU A 152 14.96 -10.60 8.22
N GLU A 153 14.62 -10.02 7.07
CA GLU A 153 13.33 -10.25 6.40
C GLU A 153 13.15 -11.72 6.01
N ILE A 154 14.16 -12.34 5.37
CA ILE A 154 14.12 -13.77 5.00
C ILE A 154 13.95 -14.64 6.25
N PHE A 155 14.74 -14.39 7.30
CA PHE A 155 14.65 -15.16 8.53
C PHE A 155 13.26 -15.07 9.14
N ASN A 156 12.75 -13.86 9.33
CA ASN A 156 11.44 -13.61 9.94
C ASN A 156 10.31 -14.24 9.11
N SER A 157 10.34 -14.10 7.79
CA SER A 157 9.33 -14.69 6.91
C SER A 157 9.29 -16.22 6.99
N ILE A 158 10.43 -16.87 7.10
CA ILE A 158 10.53 -18.33 7.21
C ILE A 158 10.19 -18.78 8.64
N PHE A 159 10.97 -18.34 9.63
CA PHE A 159 10.96 -18.92 10.98
C PHE A 159 9.91 -18.37 11.90
N ALA A 160 9.52 -17.10 11.74
CA ALA A 160 8.53 -16.49 12.61
C ALA A 160 7.12 -16.49 11.97
N LYS A 161 7.00 -16.60 10.64
CA LYS A 161 5.70 -16.54 9.96
C LYS A 161 5.25 -17.85 9.32
N LEU A 162 6.04 -18.39 8.42
CA LEU A 162 5.67 -19.57 7.64
C LEU A 162 5.70 -20.86 8.47
N LEU A 163 6.84 -21.19 9.05
CA LEU A 163 7.05 -22.47 9.74
C LEU A 163 6.21 -22.69 11.00
N PRO A 164 5.87 -21.67 11.84
CA PRO A 164 4.94 -21.87 12.95
C PRO A 164 3.54 -22.32 12.54
N ARG A 165 3.17 -22.11 11.28
CA ARG A 165 1.89 -22.54 10.67
C ARG A 165 2.01 -23.86 9.86
N SER A 166 3.19 -24.46 9.87
CA SER A 166 3.45 -25.69 9.11
C SER A 166 2.95 -26.92 9.85
N THR A 167 2.32 -27.82 9.12
CA THR A 167 1.95 -29.17 9.60
C THR A 167 3.11 -30.16 9.48
N ASP A 168 4.10 -29.87 8.59
CA ASP A 168 5.34 -30.64 8.39
C ASP A 168 6.54 -29.70 8.20
N PRO A 169 7.07 -29.12 9.31
CA PRO A 169 8.16 -28.17 9.23
C PRO A 169 9.47 -28.73 8.63
N GLU A 170 9.71 -30.03 8.74
CA GLU A 170 10.94 -30.62 8.19
C GLU A 170 10.90 -30.72 6.66
N ASN A 171 9.74 -31.05 6.11
CA ASN A 171 9.56 -31.06 4.66
C ASN A 171 9.58 -29.64 4.10
N ASP A 172 8.97 -28.67 4.79
CA ASP A 172 9.00 -27.27 4.40
C ASP A 172 10.42 -26.69 4.44
N LEU A 173 11.21 -27.00 5.49
CA LEU A 173 12.62 -26.60 5.55
C LEU A 173 13.41 -27.14 4.37
N ARG A 174 13.18 -28.41 3.98
CA ARG A 174 13.81 -29.00 2.81
C ARG A 174 13.43 -28.30 1.51
N ALA A 175 12.15 -28.00 1.32
CA ALA A 175 11.65 -27.26 0.16
C ALA A 175 12.27 -25.85 0.06
N LEU A 176 12.51 -25.21 1.23
CA LEU A 176 13.19 -23.93 1.32
C LEU A 176 14.71 -24.01 1.15
N GLY A 177 15.28 -25.21 1.02
CA GLY A 177 16.73 -25.43 0.96
C GLY A 177 17.44 -25.26 2.29
N MET A 178 16.71 -25.41 3.41
CA MET A 178 17.23 -25.25 4.77
C MET A 178 17.48 -26.60 5.44
N PRO A 179 18.57 -26.75 6.25
CA PRO A 179 18.81 -27.97 7.00
C PRO A 179 17.75 -28.23 8.09
N ALA A 180 17.43 -29.49 8.35
CA ALA A 180 16.47 -29.88 9.39
C ALA A 180 16.83 -29.36 10.79
N GLY A 181 18.13 -29.19 11.10
CA GLY A 181 18.59 -28.59 12.37
C GLY A 181 18.09 -27.17 12.62
N MET A 182 17.68 -26.45 11.58
CA MET A 182 17.07 -25.11 11.71
C MET A 182 15.69 -25.12 12.38
N LYS A 183 15.08 -26.29 12.61
CA LYS A 183 13.79 -26.42 13.32
C LYS A 183 13.79 -25.77 14.70
N SER A 184 14.93 -25.71 15.38
CA SER A 184 15.09 -25.06 16.70
C SER A 184 14.80 -23.55 16.67
N TRP A 185 14.81 -22.91 15.50
CA TRP A 185 14.55 -21.49 15.34
C TRP A 185 13.08 -21.14 15.04
N ILE A 186 12.20 -22.15 14.91
CA ILE A 186 10.77 -21.92 14.62
C ILE A 186 10.14 -21.11 15.74
N GLY A 187 9.44 -20.04 15.39
CA GLY A 187 8.84 -19.08 16.31
C GLY A 187 9.77 -17.98 16.80
N SER A 188 11.05 -18.00 16.38
CA SER A 188 12.01 -16.95 16.74
C SER A 188 11.99 -15.79 15.75
N TYR A 189 12.37 -14.59 16.25
CA TYR A 189 12.60 -13.40 15.43
C TYR A 189 14.09 -13.14 15.28
N GLY A 190 14.48 -12.64 14.09
CA GLY A 190 15.89 -12.39 13.78
C GLY A 190 16.55 -11.26 14.57
N ASP A 191 15.76 -10.34 15.13
CA ASP A 191 16.21 -9.16 15.88
C ASP A 191 15.99 -9.27 17.40
N GLN A 192 15.56 -10.44 17.89
CA GLN A 192 15.31 -10.61 19.32
C GLN A 192 16.60 -10.40 20.14
N PRO A 193 16.52 -9.69 21.31
CA PRO A 193 17.73 -9.35 22.08
C PRO A 193 18.47 -10.56 22.64
N GLN A 194 17.71 -11.60 23.04
CA GLN A 194 18.25 -12.83 23.59
C GLN A 194 18.26 -13.91 22.52
N ASN A 195 19.36 -14.65 22.42
CA ASN A 195 19.54 -15.72 21.44
C ASN A 195 19.28 -15.27 19.99
N ASN A 196 19.90 -14.16 19.60
CA ASN A 196 19.72 -13.57 18.26
C ASN A 196 20.29 -14.50 17.18
N PRO A 197 19.43 -15.08 16.28
CA PRO A 197 19.88 -16.01 15.25
C PRO A 197 20.81 -15.35 14.23
N LEU A 198 20.70 -14.05 13.96
CA LEU A 198 21.57 -13.33 13.02
C LEU A 198 22.99 -13.09 13.56
N LYS A 199 23.27 -13.43 14.84
CA LYS A 199 24.64 -13.51 15.37
C LYS A 199 25.28 -14.87 15.13
N ASN A 200 24.52 -15.88 14.68
CA ASN A 200 25.03 -17.20 14.35
C ASN A 200 25.46 -17.23 12.88
N ALA A 201 26.77 -17.34 12.63
CA ALA A 201 27.33 -17.36 11.28
C ALA A 201 26.77 -18.48 10.40
N GLN A 202 26.42 -19.65 10.97
CA GLN A 202 25.82 -20.76 10.22
C GLN A 202 24.40 -20.43 9.75
N VAL A 203 23.62 -19.72 10.58
CA VAL A 203 22.27 -19.24 10.20
C VAL A 203 22.39 -18.20 9.09
N VAL A 204 23.24 -17.19 9.28
CA VAL A 204 23.44 -16.10 8.32
C VAL A 204 23.90 -16.62 6.96
N ALA A 205 24.77 -17.65 6.92
CA ALA A 205 25.25 -18.25 5.68
C ALA A 205 24.13 -18.92 4.85
N LEU A 206 23.00 -19.27 5.46
CA LEU A 206 21.84 -19.86 4.78
C LEU A 206 20.86 -18.79 4.25
N LEU A 207 20.90 -17.56 4.80
CA LEU A 207 19.99 -16.45 4.44
C LEU A 207 20.52 -15.71 3.21
N THR A 208 20.51 -16.38 2.09
CA THR A 208 21.05 -15.91 0.81
C THR A 208 19.92 -15.46 -0.14
N PRO A 209 20.24 -14.78 -1.26
CA PRO A 209 19.24 -14.53 -2.31
C PRO A 209 18.60 -15.81 -2.87
N ALA A 210 19.27 -16.97 -2.75
CA ALA A 210 18.67 -18.25 -3.11
C ALA A 210 17.55 -18.65 -2.13
N ALA A 211 17.73 -18.41 -0.83
CA ALA A 211 16.69 -18.66 0.16
C ALA A 211 15.46 -17.76 -0.06
N ASP A 212 15.68 -16.48 -0.40
CA ASP A 212 14.62 -15.54 -0.77
C ASP A 212 13.81 -16.04 -1.99
N ARG A 213 14.54 -16.47 -3.04
CA ARG A 213 13.92 -17.08 -4.22
C ARG A 213 13.14 -18.35 -3.86
N ASN A 214 13.70 -19.23 -3.04
CA ASN A 214 13.03 -20.47 -2.64
C ASN A 214 11.77 -20.19 -1.83
N LEU A 215 11.76 -19.16 -0.98
CA LEU A 215 10.58 -18.72 -0.26
C LEU A 215 9.50 -18.24 -1.24
N ALA A 216 9.86 -17.44 -2.24
CA ALA A 216 8.93 -16.98 -3.26
C ALA A 216 8.34 -18.16 -4.06
N LEU A 217 9.18 -19.13 -4.48
CA LEU A 217 8.75 -20.34 -5.17
C LEU A 217 7.84 -21.20 -4.29
N PHE A 218 8.18 -21.34 -3.01
CA PHE A 218 7.37 -22.07 -2.05
C PHE A 218 5.92 -21.51 -1.99
N TYR A 219 5.75 -20.19 -1.94
CA TYR A 219 4.41 -19.59 -1.95
C TYR A 219 3.68 -19.78 -3.28
N LEU A 220 4.39 -19.80 -4.41
CA LEU A 220 3.79 -20.07 -5.72
C LEU A 220 3.35 -21.55 -5.86
N GLU A 221 4.10 -22.47 -5.28
CA GLU A 221 3.79 -23.93 -5.27
C GLU A 221 2.70 -24.26 -4.23
N HIS A 222 2.56 -23.44 -3.18
CA HIS A 222 1.59 -23.61 -2.10
C HIS A 222 0.65 -22.42 -1.96
N PRO A 223 -0.15 -22.05 -3.00
CA PRO A 223 -0.96 -20.85 -3.01
C PRO A 223 -2.05 -20.84 -1.91
N ALA A 224 -2.53 -22.01 -1.49
CA ALA A 224 -3.50 -22.10 -0.38
C ALA A 224 -2.88 -21.64 0.94
N ARG A 225 -1.61 -21.97 1.22
CA ARG A 225 -0.88 -21.52 2.41
C ARG A 225 -0.58 -20.03 2.35
N ALA A 226 -0.16 -19.52 1.19
CA ALA A 226 0.02 -18.09 0.99
C ALA A 226 -1.29 -17.33 1.26
N PHE A 227 -2.41 -17.81 0.73
CA PHE A 227 -3.72 -17.22 0.97
C PHE A 227 -4.15 -17.28 2.44
N GLU A 228 -3.87 -18.38 3.14
CA GLU A 228 -4.15 -18.51 4.57
C GLU A 228 -3.40 -17.47 5.41
N ILE A 229 -2.10 -17.26 5.12
CA ILE A 229 -1.29 -16.24 5.78
C ILE A 229 -1.86 -14.85 5.51
N ILE A 230 -2.13 -14.50 4.25
CA ILE A 230 -2.70 -13.21 3.85
C ILE A 230 -4.06 -12.98 4.55
N ASN A 231 -4.93 -13.99 4.53
CA ASN A 231 -6.24 -13.88 5.15
C ASN A 231 -6.19 -13.81 6.70
N SER A 232 -5.17 -14.41 7.30
CA SER A 232 -4.89 -14.27 8.74
C SER A 232 -4.52 -12.82 9.10
N ASP A 233 -3.71 -12.15 8.27
CA ASP A 233 -3.27 -10.79 8.50
C ASP A 233 -4.36 -9.73 8.26
N LEU A 234 -5.44 -10.08 7.56
CA LEU A 234 -6.67 -9.28 7.53
C LEU A 234 -7.42 -9.30 8.88
N GLY A 235 -6.99 -10.10 9.86
CA GLY A 235 -7.46 -10.08 11.24
C GLY A 235 -6.76 -8.97 12.04
N TRP A 236 -6.04 -9.37 13.11
CA TRP A 236 -5.45 -8.43 14.07
C TRP A 236 -4.51 -7.37 13.45
N PRO A 237 -3.58 -7.70 12.52
CA PRO A 237 -2.72 -6.69 11.90
C PRO A 237 -3.50 -5.61 11.13
N ALA A 238 -4.52 -5.98 10.35
CA ALA A 238 -5.29 -5.03 9.57
C ALA A 238 -6.26 -4.17 10.41
N VAL A 239 -6.64 -4.64 11.59
CA VAL A 239 -7.43 -3.85 12.56
C VAL A 239 -6.61 -2.67 13.08
N HIS A 240 -5.29 -2.84 13.27
CA HIS A 240 -4.40 -1.83 13.81
C HIS A 240 -3.77 -1.00 12.69
N ARG A 241 -4.50 0.02 12.24
CA ARG A 241 -4.10 0.89 11.12
C ARG A 241 -2.91 1.80 11.41
N ARG A 242 -2.45 1.87 12.63
CA ARG A 242 -1.37 2.73 13.08
C ARG A 242 -0.54 2.01 14.13
N PRO A 243 0.80 1.94 13.95
CA PRO A 243 1.65 1.33 14.97
C PRO A 243 1.58 2.10 16.29
N PRO A 244 1.76 1.42 17.43
CA PRO A 244 1.55 2.00 18.76
C PRO A 244 2.58 3.06 19.16
N PHE A 245 3.64 3.26 18.38
CA PHE A 245 4.66 4.28 18.59
C PHE A 245 4.44 5.54 17.74
N LEU A 246 3.43 5.57 16.88
CA LEU A 246 3.15 6.68 15.97
C LEU A 246 1.92 7.48 16.43
N GLY A 247 2.07 8.80 16.59
CA GLY A 247 0.99 9.69 17.03
C GLY A 247 0.63 9.56 18.50
N ASN A 248 1.63 9.22 19.34
CA ASN A 248 1.47 9.17 20.79
C ASN A 248 1.44 10.58 21.39
N TYR A 249 0.74 10.71 22.51
CA TYR A 249 0.89 11.88 23.35
C TYR A 249 2.30 12.00 23.91
N GLN A 250 2.79 13.23 24.06
CA GLN A 250 4.07 13.48 24.71
C GLN A 250 3.96 13.17 26.22
N ARG A 251 5.02 12.61 26.81
CA ARG A 251 5.06 12.27 28.25
C ARG A 251 4.70 13.43 29.16
N LYS A 252 5.10 14.66 28.80
CA LYS A 252 4.76 15.88 29.55
C LYS A 252 3.27 16.17 29.65
N ASN A 253 2.42 15.53 28.85
CA ASN A 253 0.97 15.72 28.87
C ASN A 253 0.26 14.81 29.90
N GLY A 254 1.00 14.03 30.69
CA GLY A 254 0.45 13.22 31.79
C GLY A 254 -0.27 11.93 31.36
N PHE A 255 -0.20 11.57 30.07
CA PHE A 255 -0.77 10.33 29.57
C PHE A 255 0.17 9.14 29.81
N GLU A 256 -0.40 7.94 29.98
CA GLU A 256 0.33 6.70 30.02
C GLU A 256 1.24 6.52 28.77
N PRO A 257 2.40 5.88 28.92
CA PRO A 257 3.29 5.59 27.79
C PRO A 257 2.57 4.87 26.66
N ARG A 258 2.81 5.28 25.41
CA ARG A 258 2.18 4.73 24.21
C ARG A 258 0.68 5.01 24.04
N THR A 259 0.08 5.88 24.86
CA THR A 259 -1.30 6.31 24.65
C THR A 259 -1.41 7.05 23.31
N LEU A 260 -2.22 6.54 22.41
CA LEU A 260 -2.43 7.08 21.06
C LEU A 260 -3.45 8.23 21.10
N ALA A 261 -3.17 9.31 20.35
CA ALA A 261 -4.15 10.37 20.11
C ALA A 261 -5.34 9.79 19.30
N ARG A 262 -6.57 10.02 19.82
CA ARG A 262 -7.80 9.54 19.20
C ARG A 262 -8.69 10.66 18.65
N SER A 263 -8.25 11.90 18.69
CA SER A 263 -8.97 13.01 18.06
C SER A 263 -9.06 12.76 16.56
N PHE A 264 -10.24 12.87 15.98
CA PHE A 264 -10.50 12.59 14.55
C PHE A 264 -10.09 11.19 14.09
N HIS A 265 -10.36 10.14 14.91
CA HIS A 265 -10.01 8.74 14.64
C HIS A 265 -11.24 7.92 14.15
N TRP A 266 -12.33 8.55 13.76
CA TRP A 266 -13.60 7.90 13.47
C TRP A 266 -13.55 6.98 12.25
N TRP A 267 -12.82 7.36 11.20
CA TRP A 267 -12.67 6.51 10.02
C TRP A 267 -11.88 5.24 10.34
N SER A 268 -10.80 5.36 11.09
CA SER A 268 -10.02 4.21 11.55
C SER A 268 -10.82 3.30 12.48
N ASP A 269 -11.64 3.84 13.38
CA ASP A 269 -12.53 3.03 14.23
C ASP A 269 -13.55 2.26 13.38
N LEU A 270 -14.21 2.92 12.41
CA LEU A 270 -15.15 2.28 11.49
C LEU A 270 -14.49 1.15 10.68
N ARG A 271 -13.30 1.41 10.15
CA ARG A 271 -12.53 0.40 9.39
C ARG A 271 -12.11 -0.77 10.27
N SER A 272 -11.64 -0.48 11.48
CA SER A 272 -11.25 -1.51 12.45
C SER A 272 -12.44 -2.43 12.80
N GLU A 273 -13.61 -1.85 13.02
CA GLU A 273 -14.81 -2.65 13.25
C GLU A 273 -15.22 -3.49 12.04
N ALA A 274 -15.12 -2.94 10.82
CA ALA A 274 -15.39 -3.71 9.61
C ALA A 274 -14.45 -4.93 9.49
N PHE A 275 -13.17 -4.81 9.82
CA PHE A 275 -12.23 -5.93 9.83
C PHE A 275 -12.50 -6.93 10.94
N ARG A 276 -12.92 -6.48 12.14
CA ARG A 276 -13.31 -7.37 13.24
C ARG A 276 -14.55 -8.19 12.93
N LEU A 277 -15.57 -7.55 12.36
CA LEU A 277 -16.85 -8.17 12.08
C LEU A 277 -16.80 -9.15 10.90
N ALA A 278 -16.11 -8.77 9.83
CA ALA A 278 -16.16 -9.53 8.60
C ALA A 278 -14.94 -9.28 7.71
N ARG A 279 -13.75 -9.76 8.11
CA ARG A 279 -12.50 -9.58 7.31
C ARG A 279 -12.63 -9.97 5.82
N TRP A 280 -13.56 -10.88 5.50
CA TRP A 280 -13.85 -11.30 4.13
C TRP A 280 -14.43 -10.17 3.25
N HIS A 281 -14.94 -9.06 3.85
CA HIS A 281 -15.45 -7.92 3.11
C HIS A 281 -14.42 -7.33 2.13
N VAL A 282 -13.13 -7.45 2.45
CA VAL A 282 -12.02 -7.02 1.59
C VAL A 282 -12.05 -7.73 0.24
N TRP A 283 -12.21 -9.05 0.27
CA TRP A 283 -12.25 -9.87 -0.97
C TRP A 283 -13.45 -9.53 -1.83
N VAL A 284 -14.62 -9.37 -1.20
CA VAL A 284 -15.85 -8.96 -1.92
C VAL A 284 -15.71 -7.57 -2.50
N TRP A 285 -15.15 -6.62 -1.73
CA TRP A 285 -14.89 -5.28 -2.22
C TRP A 285 -13.99 -5.28 -3.45
N TYR A 286 -12.84 -5.94 -3.37
CA TYR A 286 -11.91 -5.97 -4.51
C TYR A 286 -12.46 -6.74 -5.70
N ALA A 287 -13.16 -7.85 -5.50
CA ALA A 287 -13.83 -8.57 -6.59
C ALA A 287 -14.84 -7.67 -7.32
N ALA A 288 -15.70 -6.97 -6.58
CA ALA A 288 -16.68 -6.05 -7.15
C ALA A 288 -15.99 -4.83 -7.82
N PHE A 289 -15.04 -4.19 -7.15
CA PHE A 289 -14.33 -3.03 -7.67
C PHE A 289 -13.59 -3.35 -8.97
N MET A 290 -12.83 -4.44 -9.00
CA MET A 290 -12.08 -4.89 -10.17
C MET A 290 -13.00 -5.29 -11.32
N ALA A 291 -14.12 -5.99 -11.04
CA ALA A 291 -15.11 -6.34 -12.06
C ALA A 291 -15.75 -5.09 -12.67
N ILE A 292 -16.11 -4.10 -11.86
CA ILE A 292 -16.66 -2.82 -12.33
C ILE A 292 -15.61 -2.06 -13.16
N ALA A 293 -14.37 -1.98 -12.70
CA ALA A 293 -13.29 -1.33 -13.43
C ALA A 293 -13.01 -1.99 -14.77
N ALA A 294 -12.92 -3.32 -14.81
CA ALA A 294 -12.72 -4.10 -16.03
C ALA A 294 -13.89 -3.91 -17.04
N ARG A 295 -15.14 -4.00 -16.55
CA ARG A 295 -16.32 -3.75 -17.38
C ARG A 295 -16.34 -2.34 -17.96
N ARG A 296 -15.95 -1.32 -17.17
CA ARG A 296 -15.85 0.06 -17.64
C ARG A 296 -14.72 0.22 -18.66
N LEU A 297 -13.56 -0.39 -18.42
CA LEU A 297 -12.43 -0.38 -19.36
C LEU A 297 -12.84 -0.96 -20.71
N TRP A 298 -13.58 -2.06 -20.71
CA TRP A 298 -14.10 -2.66 -21.96
C TRP A 298 -15.10 -1.76 -22.68
N ARG A 299 -15.99 -1.09 -21.93
CA ARG A 299 -17.10 -0.32 -22.52
C ARG A 299 -16.75 1.11 -22.89
N THR A 300 -15.68 1.65 -22.38
CA THR A 300 -15.30 3.05 -22.60
C THR A 300 -13.94 3.16 -23.26
N LYS A 301 -13.73 4.22 -24.03
CA LYS A 301 -12.39 4.57 -24.55
C LYS A 301 -11.55 5.32 -23.52
N SER A 302 -12.10 5.59 -22.33
CA SER A 302 -11.42 6.31 -21.25
C SER A 302 -10.34 5.45 -20.60
N LYS A 303 -9.22 6.07 -20.21
CA LYS A 303 -8.14 5.42 -19.48
C LYS A 303 -8.35 5.45 -17.95
N THR A 304 -9.38 6.14 -17.45
CA THR A 304 -9.65 6.20 -16.00
C THR A 304 -9.92 4.83 -15.35
N PRO A 305 -10.67 3.89 -16.01
CA PRO A 305 -10.83 2.55 -15.44
C PRO A 305 -9.55 1.73 -15.42
N LEU A 306 -8.59 1.96 -16.33
CA LEU A 306 -7.27 1.32 -16.29
C LEU A 306 -6.50 1.76 -15.05
N VAL A 307 -6.50 3.07 -14.75
CA VAL A 307 -5.86 3.60 -13.52
C VAL A 307 -6.46 2.95 -12.29
N ALA A 308 -7.79 2.85 -12.21
CA ALA A 308 -8.48 2.22 -11.10
C ALA A 308 -8.18 0.72 -10.99
N LEU A 309 -8.16 -0.01 -12.12
CA LEU A 309 -7.84 -1.44 -12.16
C LEU A 309 -6.43 -1.72 -11.64
N VAL A 310 -5.45 -0.95 -12.12
CA VAL A 310 -4.06 -1.08 -11.67
C VAL A 310 -3.93 -0.73 -10.20
N LEU A 311 -4.59 0.33 -9.73
CA LEU A 311 -4.59 0.69 -8.30
C LEU A 311 -5.16 -0.44 -7.42
N GLY A 312 -6.26 -1.07 -7.84
CA GLY A 312 -6.82 -2.22 -7.15
C GLY A 312 -5.87 -3.42 -7.12
N ALA A 313 -5.19 -3.72 -8.24
CA ALA A 313 -4.18 -4.76 -8.31
C ALA A 313 -2.96 -4.44 -7.41
N MET A 314 -2.50 -3.19 -7.39
CA MET A 314 -1.43 -2.73 -6.50
C MET A 314 -1.81 -2.89 -5.02
N ALA A 315 -3.05 -2.60 -4.65
CA ALA A 315 -3.50 -2.77 -3.28
C ALA A 315 -3.46 -4.25 -2.85
N LEU A 316 -3.90 -5.17 -3.71
CA LEU A 316 -3.82 -6.61 -3.44
C LEU A 316 -2.36 -7.10 -3.40
N LEU A 317 -1.49 -6.58 -4.27
CA LEU A 317 -0.05 -6.88 -4.22
C LEU A 317 0.59 -6.31 -2.96
N ALA A 318 0.22 -5.11 -2.50
CA ALA A 318 0.69 -4.54 -1.24
C ALA A 318 0.24 -5.37 -0.03
N LEU A 319 -1.00 -5.87 -0.02
CA LEU A 319 -1.49 -6.80 0.98
C LEU A 319 -0.65 -8.09 0.99
N ALA A 320 -0.43 -8.69 -0.18
CA ALA A 320 0.35 -9.91 -0.31
C ALA A 320 1.81 -9.71 0.13
N SER A 321 2.49 -8.66 -0.34
CA SER A 321 3.88 -8.38 0.02
C SER A 321 4.07 -8.09 1.51
N ALA A 322 3.16 -7.32 2.13
CA ALA A 322 3.17 -7.06 3.56
C ALA A 322 2.92 -8.34 4.38
N SER A 323 2.03 -9.21 3.90
CA SER A 323 1.68 -10.44 4.60
C SER A 323 2.71 -11.56 4.43
N LEU A 324 3.37 -11.68 3.29
CA LEU A 324 4.28 -12.79 2.99
C LEU A 324 5.76 -12.45 3.24
N GLY A 325 6.12 -11.16 3.17
CA GLY A 325 7.51 -10.71 3.25
C GLY A 325 7.95 -10.15 4.61
N GLU A 326 7.02 -9.90 5.54
CA GLU A 326 7.36 -9.23 6.80
C GLU A 326 6.49 -9.72 7.96
N ILE A 327 7.04 -9.76 9.17
CA ILE A 327 6.28 -10.17 10.36
C ILE A 327 6.41 -9.21 11.55
N GLY A 328 7.52 -8.51 11.69
CA GLY A 328 7.80 -7.70 12.88
C GLY A 328 6.85 -6.52 13.06
N GLU A 329 6.41 -5.92 11.97
CA GLU A 329 5.56 -4.73 11.93
C GLU A 329 4.52 -4.82 10.80
N THR A 330 3.87 -5.96 10.68
CA THR A 330 2.88 -6.21 9.61
C THR A 330 1.79 -5.14 9.56
N ASP A 331 1.36 -4.58 10.69
CA ASP A 331 0.42 -3.46 10.79
C ASP A 331 0.95 -2.20 10.07
N ARG A 332 2.24 -1.87 10.23
CA ARG A 332 2.89 -0.77 9.50
C ARG A 332 3.03 -1.08 8.01
N HIS A 333 3.39 -2.31 7.65
CA HIS A 333 3.57 -2.72 6.26
C HIS A 333 2.26 -2.80 5.49
N LEU A 334 1.12 -3.04 6.17
CA LEU A 334 -0.22 -2.95 5.60
C LEU A 334 -0.69 -1.51 5.33
N TRP A 335 0.09 -0.49 5.73
CA TRP A 335 -0.30 0.91 5.61
C TRP A 335 -0.70 1.30 4.19
N LEU A 336 0.13 1.01 3.17
CA LEU A 336 -0.20 1.34 1.79
C LEU A 336 -1.39 0.56 1.24
N PHE A 337 -1.60 -0.68 1.69
CA PHE A 337 -2.83 -1.40 1.40
C PHE A 337 -4.05 -0.64 1.90
N HIS A 338 -4.01 -0.10 3.12
CA HIS A 338 -5.11 0.72 3.66
C HIS A 338 -5.31 2.02 2.85
N VAL A 339 -4.23 2.72 2.50
CA VAL A 339 -4.28 3.94 1.66
C VAL A 339 -4.95 3.65 0.33
N MET A 340 -4.50 2.60 -0.37
CA MET A 340 -5.06 2.24 -1.68
C MET A 340 -6.49 1.74 -1.58
N THR A 341 -6.84 1.01 -0.52
CA THR A 341 -8.22 0.61 -0.26
C THR A 341 -9.12 1.83 -0.09
N ASP A 342 -8.71 2.81 0.70
CA ASP A 342 -9.49 4.02 0.92
C ASP A 342 -9.60 4.88 -0.36
N LEU A 343 -8.55 4.91 -1.20
CA LEU A 343 -8.62 5.50 -2.54
C LEU A 343 -9.63 4.77 -3.44
N THR A 344 -9.65 3.43 -3.42
CA THR A 344 -10.65 2.66 -4.21
C THR A 344 -12.08 2.90 -3.71
N LEU A 345 -12.29 3.12 -2.42
CA LEU A 345 -13.60 3.49 -1.87
C LEU A 345 -14.07 4.85 -2.39
N VAL A 346 -13.18 5.87 -2.41
CA VAL A 346 -13.50 7.19 -2.97
C VAL A 346 -13.80 7.08 -4.48
N ILE A 347 -13.01 6.33 -5.24
CA ILE A 347 -13.25 6.10 -6.67
C ILE A 347 -14.58 5.40 -6.89
N GLY A 348 -14.91 4.39 -6.10
CA GLY A 348 -16.20 3.69 -6.12
C GLY A 348 -17.36 4.66 -5.86
N ALA A 349 -17.23 5.53 -4.86
CA ALA A 349 -18.23 6.56 -4.55
C ALA A 349 -18.43 7.54 -5.73
N VAL A 350 -17.34 7.98 -6.38
CA VAL A 350 -17.41 8.80 -7.60
C VAL A 350 -18.19 8.09 -8.70
N TRP A 351 -17.93 6.80 -8.92
CA TRP A 351 -18.64 6.04 -9.95
C TRP A 351 -20.13 5.86 -9.63
N CYS A 352 -20.49 5.62 -8.38
CA CYS A 352 -21.89 5.54 -7.94
C CYS A 352 -22.60 6.90 -8.09
N GLY A 353 -21.96 7.98 -7.66
CA GLY A 353 -22.49 9.33 -7.78
C GLY A 353 -22.71 9.78 -9.24
N ALA A 354 -21.86 9.33 -10.17
CA ALA A 354 -22.03 9.61 -11.58
C ALA A 354 -23.19 8.81 -12.23
N GLN A 355 -23.51 7.61 -11.73
CA GLN A 355 -24.58 6.76 -12.27
C GLN A 355 -25.97 7.18 -11.82
N SER A 356 -26.14 7.63 -10.59
CA SER A 356 -27.44 8.06 -10.07
C SER A 356 -28.08 9.18 -10.90
N LEU A 357 -27.29 9.92 -11.68
CA LEU A 357 -27.73 10.98 -12.57
C LEU A 357 -28.30 10.49 -13.90
N HIS A 358 -27.92 9.30 -14.38
CA HIS A 358 -28.50 8.72 -15.58
C HIS A 358 -29.88 8.10 -15.33
N LEU A 359 -30.11 7.53 -14.15
CA LEU A 359 -31.40 6.94 -13.76
C LEU A 359 -32.46 8.00 -13.52
N GLY A 360 -32.11 9.16 -12.95
CA GLY A 360 -33.08 10.28 -12.77
C GLY A 360 -33.55 10.96 -14.07
N ARG A 361 -32.88 10.73 -15.21
CA ARG A 361 -33.31 11.24 -16.53
C ARG A 361 -34.21 10.30 -17.28
N MET A 362 -34.38 9.05 -16.80
CA MET A 362 -35.25 8.05 -17.45
C MET A 362 -36.62 7.93 -16.78
N SER A 363 -36.93 8.79 -15.81
CA SER A 363 -38.32 8.94 -15.33
C SER A 363 -39.10 9.78 -16.35
N PRO A 364 -39.96 9.20 -17.17
CA PRO A 364 -40.83 9.97 -18.02
C PRO A 364 -41.81 10.73 -17.11
N GLU A 365 -41.95 12.00 -17.38
CA GLU A 365 -43.11 12.74 -16.90
C GLU A 365 -44.40 11.92 -17.23
N ARG A 366 -45.08 11.47 -16.18
CA ARG A 366 -46.48 11.03 -16.27
C ARG A 366 -47.36 12.08 -15.65
#